data_c168276a1a5a9cb6a20c6aca9faf181b
#
_entry.id   c168276a1a5a9cb6a20c6aca9faf181b
#
_cell.length_a   1.000
_cell.length_b   1.000
_cell.length_c   1.000
_cell.angle_alpha   90.00
_cell.angle_beta   90.00
_cell.angle_gamma   90.00
#
_symmetry.space_group_name_H-M   'P 1'
#
loop_
_entity.id
_entity.type
_entity.pdbx_description
1 polymer ?
#
loop_
_entity_poly.entity_id
_entity_poly.type
_entity_poly.pdbx_seq_one_letter_code
_entity_poly.pdbx_strand_id
1 'polypeptide(L)'
;MTGMSPTVDAGSQKRAIIDIGSNTVRLVVYNGPPRAPVVILNEKISAKLGKDLGKDGLLSAKSMNTALAALTRFAAMLDLLGIDDVDCVATAASRDAKNGAEFLAAVRNLGLSPRLLTGEEEARASATGVMAAFPGARGTVGDLGGGSLELVTIDGQTCQGGITLPYGTLRLADLRAGGPVRFAATVRDGLARAGWKGGAGLPLYIVGGSWRALALQAMHEIGWPLDDPHDFELAPDDALRMCRQFEKGKLERPDPRISASRVGTVPDAAALLGQLVERIAPSRVVFSSWGLREGLMFARLDAKTRAQDPMLAGVTAFARAALVVPEHAEAVARWTAAACHDAPGNGNLRLAATMLALAAMRTEPNMRAEQAMGWALRKRWIGLNARGRAMMAMTVFANSGLTEVPAALSRLACPEDLRDAVTWGLATRLCRRLTGCADPALARTALHRQCDELVLALEPPMQALYSNSATKDLRHLAEWSGLGWKVAPAS
;
A
#
# COMPACT_ATOMS: atom_id res chain seq x y z
N MET A 1 2.56 -26.08 -36.99
CA MET A 1 2.73 -25.78 -35.53
C MET A 1 3.01 -24.30 -35.39
N THR A 2 1.96 -23.50 -35.35
CA THR A 2 2.04 -22.04 -35.16
C THR A 2 1.99 -21.76 -33.65
N GLY A 3 3.15 -21.35 -33.12
CA GLY A 3 3.26 -20.97 -31.71
C GLY A 3 2.37 -19.78 -31.39
N MET A 4 1.37 -20.00 -30.57
CA MET A 4 0.66 -18.92 -29.86
C MET A 4 1.63 -18.29 -28.84
N SER A 5 2.22 -17.16 -29.22
CA SER A 5 2.81 -16.24 -28.23
C SER A 5 1.71 -15.81 -27.27
N PRO A 6 1.94 -15.82 -25.96
CA PRO A 6 0.96 -15.26 -25.04
C PRO A 6 0.79 -13.78 -25.38
N THR A 7 -0.43 -13.35 -25.67
CA THR A 7 -0.79 -11.96 -25.85
C THR A 7 -0.47 -11.24 -24.54
N VAL A 8 0.66 -10.55 -24.51
CA VAL A 8 0.98 -9.56 -23.49
C VAL A 8 -0.09 -8.48 -23.60
N ASP A 9 -0.82 -8.27 -22.51
CA ASP A 9 -1.89 -7.27 -22.37
C ASP A 9 -1.37 -5.92 -22.88
N ALA A 10 -1.96 -5.39 -23.97
CA ALA A 10 -1.50 -4.22 -24.73
C ALA A 10 -1.56 -2.88 -23.92
N GLY A 11 -1.72 -2.93 -22.58
CA GLY A 11 -1.79 -1.78 -21.68
C GLY A 11 -0.71 -1.74 -20.59
N SER A 12 0.19 -2.72 -20.51
CA SER A 12 1.16 -2.85 -19.42
C SER A 12 2.55 -2.41 -19.87
N GLN A 13 2.80 -1.10 -19.92
CA GLN A 13 4.14 -0.58 -20.18
C GLN A 13 4.97 -0.64 -18.89
N LYS A 14 6.07 -1.41 -18.93
CA LYS A 14 7.05 -1.43 -17.83
C LYS A 14 7.68 -0.06 -17.69
N ARG A 15 7.85 0.40 -16.45
CA ARG A 15 8.49 1.66 -16.11
C ARG A 15 9.51 1.45 -15.01
N ALA A 16 10.65 2.11 -15.12
CA ALA A 16 11.69 2.05 -14.10
C ALA A 16 11.92 3.40 -13.42
N ILE A 17 12.25 3.35 -12.13
CA ILE A 17 12.76 4.50 -11.39
C ILE A 17 14.10 4.12 -10.79
N ILE A 18 15.13 4.93 -11.09
CA ILE A 18 16.41 4.92 -10.40
C ILE A 18 16.40 6.09 -9.42
N ASP A 19 16.58 5.77 -8.14
CA ASP A 19 16.62 6.73 -7.03
C ASP A 19 18.03 6.73 -6.44
N ILE A 20 18.78 7.82 -6.68
CA ILE A 20 20.13 8.06 -6.19
C ILE A 20 20.05 8.88 -4.91
N GLY A 21 19.83 8.19 -3.78
CA GLY A 21 19.69 8.80 -2.47
C GLY A 21 21.01 8.87 -1.69
N SER A 22 21.00 9.59 -0.57
CA SER A 22 22.17 9.78 0.29
C SER A 22 22.70 8.48 0.91
N ASN A 23 21.85 7.52 1.20
CA ASN A 23 22.26 6.25 1.80
C ASN A 23 22.30 5.09 0.79
N THR A 24 21.38 5.09 -0.20
CA THR A 24 21.20 3.97 -1.12
C THR A 24 20.97 4.45 -2.55
N VAL A 25 21.48 3.68 -3.50
CA VAL A 25 21.09 3.76 -4.91
C VAL A 25 20.13 2.60 -5.18
N ARG A 26 19.01 2.87 -5.84
CA ARG A 26 17.95 1.89 -6.00
C ARG A 26 17.33 1.93 -7.39
N LEU A 27 17.16 0.76 -7.99
CA LEU A 27 16.35 0.55 -9.19
C LEU A 27 15.07 -0.15 -8.80
N VAL A 28 13.93 0.39 -9.21
CA VAL A 28 12.64 -0.28 -9.10
C VAL A 28 11.95 -0.29 -10.45
N VAL A 29 11.54 -1.47 -10.91
CA VAL A 29 10.75 -1.64 -12.13
C VAL A 29 9.32 -1.97 -11.73
N TYR A 30 8.41 -1.23 -12.30
CA TYR A 30 6.97 -1.37 -12.11
C TYR A 30 6.30 -1.90 -13.36
N ASN A 31 5.20 -2.62 -13.15
CA ASN A 31 4.32 -3.13 -14.20
C ASN A 31 2.86 -3.12 -13.71
N GLY A 32 1.90 -3.44 -14.56
CA GLY A 32 0.47 -3.53 -14.20
C GLY A 32 -0.27 -2.21 -14.36
N PRO A 33 -1.46 -2.05 -13.72
CA PRO A 33 -2.29 -0.88 -13.93
C PRO A 33 -1.58 0.40 -13.44
N PRO A 34 -1.56 1.47 -14.23
CA PRO A 34 -0.85 2.69 -13.88
C PRO A 34 -1.28 3.29 -12.53
N ARG A 35 -2.56 3.10 -12.15
CA ARG A 35 -3.09 3.60 -10.87
C ARG A 35 -2.68 2.78 -9.65
N ALA A 36 -2.36 1.49 -9.83
CA ALA A 36 -1.94 0.57 -8.78
C ALA A 36 -0.80 -0.34 -9.28
N PRO A 37 0.37 0.24 -9.62
CA PRO A 37 1.47 -0.50 -10.22
C PRO A 37 2.06 -1.53 -9.25
N VAL A 38 2.52 -2.64 -9.81
CA VAL A 38 3.16 -3.73 -9.08
C VAL A 38 4.66 -3.70 -9.32
N VAL A 39 5.44 -3.82 -8.27
CA VAL A 39 6.90 -3.94 -8.36
C VAL A 39 7.26 -5.34 -8.88
N ILE A 40 7.98 -5.38 -10.01
CA ILE A 40 8.47 -6.64 -10.60
C ILE A 40 9.98 -6.83 -10.44
N LEU A 41 10.72 -5.74 -10.21
CA LEU A 41 12.15 -5.77 -9.88
C LEU A 41 12.46 -4.68 -8.86
N ASN A 42 13.33 -4.98 -7.91
CA ASN A 42 13.70 -4.04 -6.85
C ASN A 42 15.13 -4.32 -6.37
N GLU A 43 16.09 -3.62 -6.96
CA GLU A 43 17.50 -3.70 -6.65
C GLU A 43 17.93 -2.52 -5.79
N LYS A 44 18.73 -2.78 -4.75
CA LYS A 44 19.15 -1.77 -3.80
C LYS A 44 20.59 -2.00 -3.39
N ILE A 45 21.42 -0.95 -3.50
CA ILE A 45 22.80 -0.95 -3.05
C ILE A 45 23.01 0.18 -2.03
N SER A 46 23.67 -0.14 -0.91
CA SER A 46 24.03 0.84 0.13
C SER A 46 25.35 1.53 -0.26
N ALA A 47 25.27 2.61 -1.02
CA ALA A 47 26.44 3.38 -1.46
C ALA A 47 26.91 4.39 -0.42
N LYS A 48 26.00 4.82 0.49
CA LYS A 48 26.26 5.80 1.58
C LYS A 48 26.90 7.09 1.07
N LEU A 49 26.41 7.63 -0.05
CA LEU A 49 26.94 8.85 -0.68
C LEU A 49 27.03 10.03 0.29
N GLY A 50 26.05 10.19 1.18
CA GLY A 50 25.99 11.28 2.13
C GLY A 50 26.83 11.11 3.40
N LYS A 51 27.56 9.97 3.58
CA LYS A 51 28.20 9.64 4.85
C LYS A 51 29.29 10.65 5.28
N ASP A 52 30.11 11.08 4.33
CA ASP A 52 31.28 11.93 4.61
C ASP A 52 31.03 13.42 4.31
N LEU A 53 29.83 13.77 3.81
CA LEU A 53 29.48 15.17 3.47
C LEU A 53 29.63 16.17 4.62
N GLY A 54 29.43 15.74 5.86
CA GLY A 54 29.56 16.59 7.04
C GLY A 54 30.99 17.00 7.38
N LYS A 55 32.02 16.34 6.79
CA LYS A 55 33.43 16.57 7.10
C LYS A 55 34.07 17.63 6.16
N ASP A 56 33.99 17.37 4.87
CA ASP A 56 34.66 18.16 3.84
C ASP A 56 33.72 18.70 2.75
N GLY A 57 32.47 18.29 2.78
CA GLY A 57 31.47 18.66 1.80
C GLY A 57 31.60 17.89 0.47
N LEU A 58 32.31 16.76 0.47
CA LEU A 58 32.57 15.95 -0.73
C LEU A 58 31.92 14.57 -0.62
N LEU A 59 31.49 14.03 -1.76
CA LEU A 59 31.23 12.60 -1.91
C LEU A 59 32.58 11.87 -1.92
N SER A 60 32.76 10.86 -1.05
CA SER A 60 34.02 10.11 -1.05
C SER A 60 34.15 9.25 -2.31
N ALA A 61 35.38 9.08 -2.81
CA ALA A 61 35.67 8.26 -3.99
C ALA A 61 35.14 6.84 -3.82
N LYS A 62 35.23 6.24 -2.60
CA LYS A 62 34.68 4.91 -2.31
C LYS A 62 33.18 4.86 -2.51
N SER A 63 32.44 5.84 -1.99
CA SER A 63 30.97 5.90 -2.13
C SER A 63 30.55 6.14 -3.57
N MET A 64 31.24 7.03 -4.29
CA MET A 64 31.01 7.29 -5.73
C MET A 64 31.25 6.03 -6.55
N ASN A 65 32.37 5.32 -6.37
CA ASN A 65 32.68 4.08 -7.10
C ASN A 65 31.65 3.00 -6.83
N THR A 66 31.19 2.86 -5.57
CA THR A 66 30.13 1.91 -5.23
C THR A 66 28.81 2.26 -5.92
N ALA A 67 28.44 3.53 -5.96
CA ALA A 67 27.22 3.99 -6.62
C ALA A 67 27.31 3.80 -8.15
N LEU A 68 28.43 4.18 -8.78
CA LEU A 68 28.65 4.03 -10.21
C LEU A 68 28.64 2.56 -10.64
N ALA A 69 29.27 1.65 -9.89
CA ALA A 69 29.21 0.21 -10.17
C ALA A 69 27.77 -0.32 -10.11
N ALA A 70 26.97 0.13 -9.14
CA ALA A 70 25.56 -0.24 -9.05
C ALA A 70 24.75 0.32 -10.24
N LEU A 71 24.98 1.57 -10.63
CA LEU A 71 24.30 2.23 -11.75
C LEU A 71 24.68 1.59 -13.09
N THR A 72 25.94 1.20 -13.30
CA THR A 72 26.35 0.40 -14.47
C THR A 72 25.58 -0.90 -14.58
N ARG A 73 25.46 -1.62 -13.46
CA ARG A 73 24.64 -2.85 -13.41
C ARG A 73 23.17 -2.56 -13.70
N PHE A 74 22.61 -1.47 -13.17
CA PHE A 74 21.22 -1.09 -13.42
C PHE A 74 20.97 -0.72 -14.87
N ALA A 75 21.85 0.03 -15.50
CA ALA A 75 21.77 0.36 -16.93
C ALA A 75 21.77 -0.91 -17.78
N ALA A 76 22.69 -1.85 -17.55
CA ALA A 76 22.71 -3.13 -18.23
C ALA A 76 21.45 -3.97 -18.02
N MET A 77 20.88 -3.96 -16.80
CA MET A 77 19.62 -4.68 -16.52
C MET A 77 18.44 -4.07 -17.27
N LEU A 78 18.35 -2.75 -17.36
CA LEU A 78 17.29 -2.04 -18.09
C LEU A 78 17.36 -2.35 -19.59
N ASP A 79 18.56 -2.31 -20.17
CA ASP A 79 18.82 -2.67 -21.57
C ASP A 79 18.38 -4.13 -21.86
N LEU A 80 18.84 -5.09 -21.06
CA LEU A 80 18.48 -6.51 -21.19
C LEU A 80 16.97 -6.77 -21.02
N LEU A 81 16.27 -5.95 -20.25
CA LEU A 81 14.82 -6.06 -20.02
C LEU A 81 13.99 -5.29 -21.05
N GLY A 82 14.64 -4.51 -21.95
CA GLY A 82 13.99 -3.67 -22.94
C GLY A 82 13.13 -2.58 -22.29
N ILE A 83 13.66 -1.89 -21.27
CA ILE A 83 12.94 -0.85 -20.53
C ILE A 83 13.53 0.52 -20.84
N ASP A 84 12.83 1.29 -21.66
CA ASP A 84 13.25 2.64 -22.10
C ASP A 84 12.59 3.75 -21.27
N ASP A 85 11.41 3.50 -20.64
CA ASP A 85 10.74 4.47 -19.78
C ASP A 85 11.38 4.47 -18.38
N VAL A 86 12.43 5.28 -18.23
CA VAL A 86 13.26 5.36 -17.02
C VAL A 86 13.29 6.78 -16.47
N ASP A 87 12.82 6.95 -15.23
CA ASP A 87 13.07 8.16 -14.45
C ASP A 87 14.29 7.94 -13.54
N CYS A 88 15.42 8.62 -13.83
CA CYS A 88 16.60 8.62 -12.98
C CYS A 88 16.64 9.93 -12.18
N VAL A 89 16.56 9.85 -10.84
CA VAL A 89 16.57 11.02 -9.96
C VAL A 89 17.69 10.94 -8.94
N ALA A 90 18.26 12.10 -8.60
CA ALA A 90 19.26 12.25 -7.56
C ALA A 90 18.80 13.30 -6.54
N THR A 91 19.11 13.08 -5.26
CA THR A 91 18.59 13.88 -4.15
C THR A 91 19.69 14.48 -3.29
N ALA A 92 19.46 14.74 -2.03
CA ALA A 92 20.25 15.55 -1.11
C ALA A 92 21.77 15.35 -1.21
N ALA A 93 22.28 14.11 -1.24
CA ALA A 93 23.74 13.91 -1.26
C ALA A 93 24.41 14.49 -2.51
N SER A 94 23.80 14.26 -3.68
CA SER A 94 24.31 14.79 -4.96
C SER A 94 24.11 16.31 -5.08
N ARG A 95 23.06 16.85 -4.43
CA ARG A 95 22.73 18.27 -4.41
C ARG A 95 23.69 19.07 -3.53
N ASP A 96 23.96 18.53 -2.32
CA ASP A 96 24.69 19.25 -1.28
C ASP A 96 26.23 19.12 -1.43
N ALA A 97 26.71 18.16 -2.23
CA ALA A 97 28.14 17.89 -2.41
C ALA A 97 28.79 18.85 -3.41
N LYS A 98 30.00 19.37 -3.07
CA LYS A 98 30.81 20.21 -3.97
C LYS A 98 31.18 19.50 -5.27
N ASN A 99 31.40 18.17 -5.24
CA ASN A 99 31.68 17.31 -6.41
C ASN A 99 30.42 16.57 -6.92
N GLY A 100 29.24 17.01 -6.54
CA GLY A 100 27.99 16.39 -7.00
C GLY A 100 27.78 16.47 -8.51
N ALA A 101 28.16 17.60 -9.13
CA ALA A 101 28.08 17.77 -10.58
C ALA A 101 28.99 16.80 -11.35
N GLU A 102 30.22 16.57 -10.85
CA GLU A 102 31.16 15.58 -11.39
C GLU A 102 30.59 14.16 -11.31
N PHE A 103 30.03 13.79 -10.14
CA PHE A 103 29.36 12.49 -9.96
C PHE A 103 28.20 12.31 -10.95
N LEU A 104 27.33 13.31 -11.11
CA LEU A 104 26.21 13.24 -12.06
C LEU A 104 26.68 13.19 -13.52
N ALA A 105 27.80 13.83 -13.86
CA ALA A 105 28.42 13.69 -15.18
C ALA A 105 28.88 12.24 -15.42
N ALA A 106 29.52 11.61 -14.44
CA ALA A 106 29.89 10.20 -14.51
C ALA A 106 28.65 9.27 -14.67
N VAL A 107 27.54 9.59 -14.03
CA VAL A 107 26.27 8.83 -14.21
C VAL A 107 25.74 8.98 -15.64
N ARG A 108 25.83 10.18 -16.25
CA ARG A 108 25.43 10.38 -17.66
C ARG A 108 26.26 9.56 -18.63
N ASN A 109 27.54 9.37 -18.34
CA ASN A 109 28.44 8.55 -19.18
C ASN A 109 28.05 7.05 -19.18
N LEU A 110 27.17 6.63 -18.25
CA LEU A 110 26.59 5.28 -18.22
C LEU A 110 25.31 5.14 -19.09
N GLY A 111 24.94 6.18 -19.84
CA GLY A 111 23.71 6.21 -20.63
C GLY A 111 22.45 6.54 -19.81
N LEU A 112 22.59 6.90 -18.55
CA LEU A 112 21.47 7.31 -17.69
C LEU A 112 21.29 8.83 -17.74
N SER A 113 20.05 9.31 -17.52
CA SER A 113 19.71 10.74 -17.55
C SER A 113 19.31 11.24 -16.15
N PRO A 114 20.25 11.41 -15.20
CA PRO A 114 19.92 11.79 -13.85
C PRO A 114 19.41 13.23 -13.77
N ARG A 115 18.21 13.42 -13.19
CA ARG A 115 17.65 14.70 -12.82
C ARG A 115 17.90 14.95 -11.33
N LEU A 116 18.56 16.07 -11.02
CA LEU A 116 18.78 16.48 -9.63
C LEU A 116 17.53 17.19 -9.11
N LEU A 117 16.92 16.62 -8.06
CA LEU A 117 15.76 17.21 -7.41
C LEU A 117 16.20 18.29 -6.40
N THR A 118 15.47 19.41 -6.41
CA THR A 118 15.50 20.34 -5.28
C THR A 118 14.82 19.71 -4.05
N GLY A 119 15.07 20.26 -2.86
CA GLY A 119 14.38 19.78 -1.66
C GLY A 119 12.85 19.91 -1.74
N GLU A 120 12.35 20.97 -2.39
CA GLU A 120 10.93 21.19 -2.62
C GLU A 120 10.34 20.16 -3.59
N GLU A 121 11.03 19.85 -4.69
CA GLU A 121 10.60 18.79 -5.63
C GLU A 121 10.58 17.41 -4.97
N GLU A 122 11.61 17.09 -4.16
CA GLU A 122 11.70 15.86 -3.38
C GLU A 122 10.52 15.75 -2.41
N ALA A 123 10.26 16.80 -1.63
CA ALA A 123 9.14 16.90 -0.70
C ALA A 123 7.78 16.73 -1.40
N ARG A 124 7.57 17.46 -2.51
CA ARG A 124 6.35 17.41 -3.31
C ARG A 124 6.13 16.04 -3.93
N ALA A 125 7.18 15.40 -4.45
CA ALA A 125 7.07 14.06 -5.01
C ALA A 125 6.70 13.03 -3.94
N SER A 126 7.30 13.08 -2.74
CA SER A 126 6.92 12.19 -1.62
C SER A 126 5.49 12.42 -1.17
N ALA A 127 5.05 13.68 -1.06
CA ALA A 127 3.67 14.02 -0.73
C ALA A 127 2.68 13.51 -1.79
N THR A 128 3.03 13.62 -3.07
CA THR A 128 2.24 13.09 -4.19
C THR A 128 2.10 11.56 -4.09
N GLY A 129 3.17 10.86 -3.68
CA GLY A 129 3.11 9.42 -3.42
C GLY A 129 2.15 9.04 -2.30
N VAL A 130 2.11 9.83 -1.22
CA VAL A 130 1.14 9.65 -0.13
C VAL A 130 -0.29 9.90 -0.62
N MET A 131 -0.55 11.01 -1.33
CA MET A 131 -1.88 11.30 -1.88
C MET A 131 -2.35 10.22 -2.88
N ALA A 132 -1.42 9.65 -3.64
CA ALA A 132 -1.72 8.53 -4.53
C ALA A 132 -2.11 7.25 -3.78
N ALA A 133 -1.47 7.00 -2.63
CA ALA A 133 -1.74 5.84 -1.80
C ALA A 133 -3.00 5.97 -0.93
N PHE A 134 -3.31 7.20 -0.51
CA PHE A 134 -4.42 7.52 0.38
C PHE A 134 -5.33 8.57 -0.29
N PRO A 135 -6.28 8.16 -1.15
CA PRO A 135 -7.16 9.09 -1.85
C PRO A 135 -7.91 10.00 -0.88
N GLY A 136 -7.85 11.32 -1.14
CA GLY A 136 -8.49 12.31 -0.29
C GLY A 136 -7.73 12.65 1.00
N ALA A 137 -6.49 12.16 1.16
CA ALA A 137 -5.67 12.43 2.35
C ALA A 137 -5.49 13.93 2.61
N ARG A 138 -5.62 14.32 3.88
CA ARG A 138 -5.34 15.66 4.40
C ARG A 138 -4.41 15.53 5.59
N GLY A 139 -3.44 16.43 5.72
CA GLY A 139 -2.52 16.38 6.85
C GLY A 139 -1.11 16.80 6.50
N THR A 140 -0.15 16.30 7.27
CA THR A 140 1.27 16.51 7.05
C THR A 140 1.91 15.24 6.52
N VAL A 141 2.74 15.36 5.48
CA VAL A 141 3.63 14.28 5.05
C VAL A 141 5.04 14.59 5.55
N GLY A 142 5.65 13.63 6.24
CA GLY A 142 7.06 13.67 6.61
C GLY A 142 7.81 12.56 5.88
N ASP A 143 8.85 12.90 5.12
CA ASP A 143 9.74 11.93 4.47
C ASP A 143 11.12 11.95 5.11
N LEU A 144 11.51 10.85 5.75
CA LEU A 144 12.82 10.69 6.35
C LEU A 144 13.77 10.01 5.38
N GLY A 145 14.53 10.83 4.69
CA GLY A 145 15.61 10.43 3.81
C GLY A 145 16.92 10.07 4.54
N GLY A 146 17.98 9.85 3.76
CA GLY A 146 19.33 9.64 4.30
C GLY A 146 19.98 10.94 4.78
N GLY A 147 19.81 12.04 4.05
CA GLY A 147 20.43 13.34 4.30
C GLY A 147 19.51 14.35 4.96
N SER A 148 18.22 14.27 4.72
CA SER A 148 17.22 15.28 5.09
C SER A 148 15.92 14.67 5.60
N LEU A 149 15.10 15.52 6.20
CA LEU A 149 13.69 15.34 6.50
C LEU A 149 12.92 16.40 5.72
N GLU A 150 11.97 15.96 4.92
CA GLU A 150 11.02 16.83 4.22
C GLU A 150 9.67 16.81 4.96
N LEU A 151 9.07 18.00 5.14
CA LEU A 151 7.70 18.14 5.65
C LEU A 151 6.86 18.94 4.65
N VAL A 152 5.66 18.43 4.34
CA VAL A 152 4.72 19.05 3.38
C VAL A 152 3.31 18.93 3.90
N THR A 153 2.51 19.98 3.79
CA THR A 153 1.05 19.89 4.03
C THR A 153 0.35 19.43 2.76
N ILE A 154 -0.57 18.48 2.91
CA ILE A 154 -1.43 17.98 1.84
C ILE A 154 -2.91 18.25 2.14
N ASP A 155 -3.69 18.55 1.09
CA ASP A 155 -5.14 18.71 1.15
C ASP A 155 -5.79 18.10 -0.10
N GLY A 156 -6.22 16.86 0.00
CA GLY A 156 -6.86 16.11 -1.07
C GLY A 156 -5.91 15.84 -2.25
N GLN A 157 -5.84 16.76 -3.21
CA GLN A 157 -4.99 16.63 -4.40
C GLN A 157 -3.88 17.70 -4.48
N THR A 158 -3.75 18.54 -3.48
CA THR A 158 -2.82 19.67 -3.47
C THR A 158 -1.75 19.53 -2.40
N CYS A 159 -0.56 20.01 -2.71
CA CYS A 159 0.55 20.16 -1.74
C CYS A 159 0.75 21.65 -1.48
N GLN A 160 0.86 22.03 -0.22
CA GLN A 160 1.08 23.40 0.20
C GLN A 160 2.28 23.48 1.15
N GLY A 161 3.16 24.42 0.89
CA GLY A 161 4.34 24.70 1.71
C GLY A 161 5.18 23.45 1.99
N GLY A 162 6.41 23.45 1.57
CA GLY A 162 7.35 22.37 1.86
C GLY A 162 8.56 22.92 2.57
N ILE A 163 9.09 22.22 3.57
CA ILE A 163 10.37 22.53 4.19
C ILE A 163 11.27 21.31 4.11
N THR A 164 12.58 21.58 4.01
CA THR A 164 13.62 20.55 4.09
C THR A 164 14.52 20.88 5.29
N LEU A 165 14.71 19.89 6.15
CA LEU A 165 15.56 20.00 7.35
C LEU A 165 16.71 19.00 7.26
N PRO A 166 17.91 19.33 7.77
CA PRO A 166 19.09 18.47 7.71
C PRO A 166 19.03 17.35 8.78
N TYR A 167 17.88 16.67 8.89
CA TYR A 167 17.61 15.64 9.91
C TYR A 167 17.49 14.23 9.30
N GLY A 168 18.24 13.96 8.22
CA GLY A 168 18.29 12.64 7.61
C GLY A 168 19.00 11.61 8.50
N THR A 169 18.72 10.33 8.25
CA THR A 169 19.17 9.20 9.07
C THR A 169 20.69 9.08 9.24
N LEU A 170 21.48 9.66 8.34
CA LEU A 170 22.94 9.69 8.43
C LEU A 170 23.47 10.77 9.40
N ARG A 171 22.63 11.72 9.81
CA ARG A 171 22.96 12.84 10.70
C ARG A 171 22.33 12.71 12.09
N LEU A 172 21.26 11.91 12.23
CA LEU A 172 20.50 11.82 13.48
C LEU A 172 21.33 11.34 14.68
N ALA A 173 22.24 10.39 14.47
CA ALA A 173 23.09 9.88 15.54
C ALA A 173 23.97 11.00 16.14
N ASP A 174 24.60 11.83 15.27
CA ASP A 174 25.43 12.95 15.69
C ASP A 174 24.59 14.04 16.38
N LEU A 175 23.39 14.35 15.86
CA LEU A 175 22.47 15.30 16.47
C LEU A 175 22.00 14.86 17.86
N ARG A 176 21.82 13.56 18.07
CA ARG A 176 21.42 12.95 19.36
C ARG A 176 22.59 12.82 20.36
N ALA A 177 23.82 12.82 19.91
CA ALA A 177 25.00 12.71 20.77
C ALA A 177 25.08 13.79 21.85
N GLY A 178 24.46 14.97 21.60
CA GLY A 178 24.34 16.06 22.58
C GLY A 178 23.29 15.84 23.69
N GLY A 179 22.63 14.68 23.70
CA GLY A 179 21.59 14.31 24.67
C GLY A 179 20.17 14.73 24.29
N PRO A 180 19.16 14.20 24.97
CA PRO A 180 17.75 14.34 24.57
C PRO A 180 17.24 15.80 24.62
N VAL A 181 17.68 16.57 25.61
CA VAL A 181 17.24 18.00 25.76
C VAL A 181 17.76 18.83 24.60
N ARG A 182 19.06 18.66 24.24
CA ARG A 182 19.65 19.38 23.12
C ARG A 182 19.07 18.95 21.79
N PHE A 183 18.78 17.66 21.61
CA PHE A 183 18.13 17.15 20.42
C PHE A 183 16.72 17.72 20.25
N ALA A 184 15.90 17.73 21.31
CA ALA A 184 14.57 18.33 21.29
C ALA A 184 14.59 19.82 20.96
N ALA A 185 15.56 20.56 21.51
CA ALA A 185 15.77 21.97 21.18
C ALA A 185 16.16 22.15 19.71
N THR A 186 17.07 21.30 19.19
CA THR A 186 17.51 21.34 17.77
C THR A 186 16.34 21.13 16.81
N VAL A 187 15.47 20.15 17.08
CA VAL A 187 14.30 19.87 16.23
C VAL A 187 13.30 21.03 16.30
N ARG A 188 12.98 21.52 17.53
CA ARG A 188 12.10 22.66 17.73
C ARG A 188 12.58 23.90 16.95
N ASP A 189 13.83 24.28 17.17
CA ASP A 189 14.41 25.50 16.60
C ASP A 189 14.57 25.40 15.07
N GLY A 190 14.80 24.17 14.56
CA GLY A 190 14.82 23.90 13.13
C GLY A 190 13.47 24.09 12.47
N LEU A 191 12.41 23.53 13.07
CA LEU A 191 11.02 23.72 12.60
C LEU A 191 10.62 25.19 12.63
N ALA A 192 10.94 25.90 13.71
CA ALA A 192 10.62 27.32 13.87
C ALA A 192 11.36 28.18 12.82
N ARG A 193 12.69 27.97 12.60
CA ARG A 193 13.47 28.69 11.59
C ARG A 193 12.99 28.41 10.17
N ALA A 194 12.53 27.19 9.89
CA ALA A 194 11.95 26.85 8.60
C ALA A 194 10.50 27.37 8.44
N GLY A 195 9.95 28.03 9.45
CA GLY A 195 8.60 28.59 9.39
C GLY A 195 7.49 27.56 9.39
N TRP A 196 7.72 26.34 9.88
CA TRP A 196 6.69 25.30 9.91
C TRP A 196 5.54 25.66 10.86
N LYS A 197 4.31 25.71 10.34
CA LYS A 197 3.10 26.08 11.08
C LYS A 197 1.94 25.10 10.89
N GLY A 198 2.14 24.00 10.16
CA GLY A 198 1.06 23.11 9.75
C GLY A 198 0.89 21.86 10.62
N GLY A 199 -0.23 21.19 10.45
CA GLY A 199 -0.46 19.81 10.83
C GLY A 199 -1.21 19.52 12.11
N ALA A 200 -1.45 20.50 12.99
CA ALA A 200 -2.16 20.28 14.27
C ALA A 200 -3.57 19.71 14.03
N GLY A 201 -3.91 18.64 14.76
CA GLY A 201 -5.21 17.98 14.68
C GLY A 201 -5.48 17.20 13.38
N LEU A 202 -4.53 17.18 12.44
CA LEU A 202 -4.61 16.42 11.20
C LEU A 202 -3.66 15.20 11.24
N PRO A 203 -3.86 14.18 10.39
CA PRO A 203 -2.95 13.04 10.31
C PRO A 203 -1.51 13.44 9.93
N LEU A 204 -0.54 12.74 10.51
CA LEU A 204 0.86 12.78 10.12
C LEU A 204 1.19 11.49 9.34
N TYR A 205 1.36 11.61 8.03
CA TYR A 205 1.79 10.52 7.17
C TYR A 205 3.31 10.48 7.13
N ILE A 206 3.90 9.35 7.48
CA ILE A 206 5.35 9.22 7.53
C ILE A 206 5.86 8.23 6.49
N VAL A 207 6.88 8.68 5.76
CA VAL A 207 7.54 8.00 4.66
C VAL A 207 9.01 7.81 5.00
N GLY A 208 9.62 6.80 4.46
CA GLY A 208 11.05 6.55 4.64
C GLY A 208 11.35 5.17 5.18
N GLY A 209 12.55 4.69 4.86
CA GLY A 209 12.90 3.31 5.16
C GLY A 209 13.15 3.03 6.64
N SER A 210 13.59 4.02 7.43
CA SER A 210 13.82 3.86 8.86
C SER A 210 12.51 3.89 9.63
N TRP A 211 11.56 4.74 9.24
CA TRP A 211 10.24 4.73 9.83
C TRP A 211 9.44 3.48 9.47
N ARG A 212 9.60 2.92 8.25
CA ARG A 212 9.02 1.60 7.95
C ARG A 212 9.62 0.47 8.80
N ALA A 213 10.92 0.54 9.11
CA ALA A 213 11.53 -0.40 10.05
C ALA A 213 10.99 -0.22 11.47
N LEU A 214 10.77 1.01 11.91
CA LEU A 214 10.11 1.34 13.18
C LEU A 214 8.69 0.76 13.23
N ALA A 215 7.90 0.92 12.16
CA ALA A 215 6.55 0.35 12.07
C ALA A 215 6.57 -1.18 12.17
N LEU A 216 7.46 -1.85 11.43
CA LEU A 216 7.60 -3.32 11.50
C LEU A 216 7.94 -3.77 12.92
N GLN A 217 8.83 -3.06 13.63
CA GLN A 217 9.14 -3.37 15.02
C GLN A 217 7.92 -3.18 15.93
N ALA A 218 7.19 -2.08 15.77
CA ALA A 218 5.96 -1.83 16.53
C ALA A 218 4.90 -2.92 16.30
N MET A 219 4.68 -3.28 15.04
CA MET A 219 3.75 -4.35 14.65
C MET A 219 4.16 -5.69 15.26
N HIS A 220 5.46 -5.99 15.29
CA HIS A 220 6.01 -7.21 15.90
C HIS A 220 5.72 -7.26 17.41
N GLU A 221 6.02 -6.17 18.15
CA GLU A 221 5.80 -6.08 19.59
C GLU A 221 4.35 -6.29 20.01
N ILE A 222 3.41 -5.75 19.23
CA ILE A 222 1.98 -5.90 19.53
C ILE A 222 1.33 -7.13 18.88
N GLY A 223 2.12 -7.94 18.15
CA GLY A 223 1.60 -9.10 17.39
C GLY A 223 0.55 -8.70 16.34
N TRP A 224 0.79 -7.60 15.60
CA TRP A 224 -0.17 -7.12 14.61
C TRP A 224 -0.42 -8.16 13.51
N PRO A 225 -1.69 -8.40 13.09
CA PRO A 225 -2.00 -9.51 12.17
C PRO A 225 -1.53 -9.30 10.73
N LEU A 226 -1.20 -8.05 10.33
CA LEU A 226 -0.71 -7.75 8.99
C LEU A 226 0.82 -7.72 8.96
N ASP A 227 1.39 -8.03 7.78
CA ASP A 227 2.84 -8.04 7.57
C ASP A 227 3.36 -6.73 6.93
N ASP A 228 2.50 -5.98 6.26
CA ASP A 228 2.86 -4.75 5.55
C ASP A 228 2.64 -3.53 6.45
N PRO A 229 3.67 -2.69 6.67
CA PRO A 229 3.53 -1.47 7.46
C PRO A 229 2.78 -0.34 6.72
N HIS A 230 2.38 -0.54 5.46
CA HIS A 230 1.54 0.43 4.75
C HIS A 230 0.18 0.52 5.40
N ASP A 231 -0.24 1.74 5.71
CA ASP A 231 -1.50 2.02 6.41
C ASP A 231 -1.57 1.45 7.84
N PHE A 232 -0.42 1.19 8.46
CA PHE A 232 -0.38 0.99 9.90
C PHE A 232 -0.55 2.33 10.59
N GLU A 233 -1.53 2.43 11.48
CA GLU A 233 -1.90 3.66 12.16
C GLU A 233 -1.67 3.55 13.66
N LEU A 234 -1.25 4.66 14.27
CA LEU A 234 -1.12 4.79 15.72
C LEU A 234 -1.80 6.08 16.19
N ALA A 235 -2.51 6.01 17.30
CA ALA A 235 -2.91 7.20 18.04
C ALA A 235 -1.65 7.96 18.54
N PRO A 236 -1.71 9.28 18.75
CA PRO A 236 -0.54 10.06 19.17
C PRO A 236 0.14 9.53 20.43
N ASP A 237 -0.63 9.15 21.45
CA ASP A 237 -0.10 8.60 22.70
C ASP A 237 0.58 7.23 22.51
N ASP A 238 0.03 6.40 21.64
CA ASP A 238 0.63 5.11 21.27
C ASP A 238 1.93 5.31 20.51
N ALA A 239 1.94 6.26 19.56
CA ALA A 239 3.14 6.63 18.83
C ALA A 239 4.24 7.17 19.77
N LEU A 240 3.88 8.02 20.73
CA LEU A 240 4.83 8.54 21.73
C LEU A 240 5.35 7.42 22.65
N ARG A 241 4.48 6.49 23.10
CA ARG A 241 4.92 5.33 23.90
C ARG A 241 5.91 4.47 23.13
N MET A 242 5.59 4.14 21.90
CA MET A 242 6.44 3.40 20.97
C MET A 242 7.78 4.11 20.78
N CYS A 243 7.78 5.43 20.52
CA CYS A 243 9.00 6.19 20.32
C CYS A 243 9.88 6.16 21.56
N ARG A 244 9.32 6.40 22.77
CA ARG A 244 10.06 6.33 24.05
C ARG A 244 10.64 4.93 24.34
N GLN A 245 9.97 3.87 23.91
CA GLN A 245 10.46 2.51 24.06
C GLN A 245 11.68 2.27 23.16
N PHE A 246 11.62 2.67 21.89
CA PHE A 246 12.65 2.32 20.91
C PHE A 246 13.80 3.32 20.81
N GLU A 247 13.66 4.55 21.30
CA GLU A 247 14.75 5.53 21.32
C GLU A 247 15.87 5.22 22.33
N LYS A 248 15.61 4.36 23.34
CA LYS A 248 16.52 4.11 24.47
C LYS A 248 17.70 3.17 24.17
N GLY A 249 17.83 2.68 22.94
CA GLY A 249 18.98 1.86 22.64
C GLY A 249 18.77 0.78 21.57
N LYS A 250 19.61 -0.25 21.65
CA LYS A 250 19.62 -1.36 20.72
C LYS A 250 18.36 -2.21 20.86
N LEU A 251 17.70 -2.51 19.75
CA LEU A 251 16.55 -3.44 19.74
C LEU A 251 17.05 -4.82 20.21
N GLU A 252 16.48 -5.34 21.28
CA GLU A 252 16.86 -6.65 21.84
C GLU A 252 16.39 -7.79 20.92
N ARG A 253 15.20 -7.67 20.37
CA ARG A 253 14.56 -8.64 19.48
C ARG A 253 14.04 -7.93 18.23
N PRO A 254 14.92 -7.64 17.26
CA PRO A 254 14.49 -6.98 16.04
C PRO A 254 13.58 -7.91 15.22
N ASP A 255 12.53 -7.36 14.64
CA ASP A 255 11.69 -8.07 13.69
C ASP A 255 12.56 -8.60 12.53
N PRO A 256 12.47 -9.89 12.16
CA PRO A 256 13.30 -10.51 11.13
C PRO A 256 13.13 -9.90 9.73
N ARG A 257 12.04 -9.15 9.48
CA ARG A 257 11.80 -8.41 8.23
C ARG A 257 12.62 -7.12 8.14
N ILE A 258 13.22 -6.66 9.24
CA ILE A 258 14.07 -5.46 9.27
C ILE A 258 15.49 -5.86 8.87
N SER A 259 16.00 -5.24 7.79
CA SER A 259 17.40 -5.49 7.39
C SER A 259 18.39 -5.01 8.47
N ALA A 260 19.51 -5.72 8.63
CA ALA A 260 20.54 -5.39 9.63
C ALA A 260 21.01 -3.92 9.54
N SER A 261 21.11 -3.36 8.32
CA SER A 261 21.47 -1.96 8.11
C SER A 261 20.42 -0.95 8.62
N ARG A 262 19.20 -1.40 8.89
CA ARG A 262 18.08 -0.56 9.38
C ARG A 262 17.91 -0.69 10.89
N VAL A 263 18.20 -1.84 11.47
CA VAL A 263 18.09 -2.05 12.92
C VAL A 263 18.77 -0.92 13.71
N GLY A 264 20.00 -0.54 13.31
CA GLY A 264 20.74 0.54 13.95
C GLY A 264 20.17 1.94 13.77
N THR A 265 19.23 2.15 12.82
CA THR A 265 18.62 3.47 12.57
C THR A 265 17.26 3.65 13.24
N VAL A 266 16.68 2.58 13.78
CA VAL A 266 15.36 2.62 14.43
C VAL A 266 15.33 3.54 15.65
N PRO A 267 16.32 3.50 16.58
CA PRO A 267 16.31 4.38 17.74
C PRO A 267 16.33 5.86 17.38
N ASP A 268 17.11 6.23 16.38
CA ASP A 268 17.21 7.63 15.92
C ASP A 268 15.93 8.08 15.21
N ALA A 269 15.35 7.21 14.39
CA ALA A 269 14.09 7.46 13.72
C ALA A 269 12.92 7.58 14.72
N ALA A 270 12.94 6.78 15.80
CA ALA A 270 11.96 6.86 16.88
C ALA A 270 12.07 8.19 17.64
N ALA A 271 13.29 8.59 18.01
CA ALA A 271 13.53 9.86 18.71
C ALA A 271 13.04 11.07 17.87
N LEU A 272 13.33 11.07 16.57
CA LEU A 272 12.85 12.14 15.68
C LEU A 272 11.32 12.12 15.56
N LEU A 273 10.71 10.95 15.37
CA LEU A 273 9.25 10.85 15.28
C LEU A 273 8.57 11.34 16.56
N GLY A 274 9.10 10.98 17.74
CA GLY A 274 8.59 11.47 19.03
C GLY A 274 8.57 12.99 19.07
N GLN A 275 9.66 13.65 18.68
CA GLN A 275 9.73 15.11 18.63
C GLN A 275 8.74 15.71 17.61
N LEU A 276 8.54 15.06 16.45
CA LEU A 276 7.55 15.53 15.47
C LEU A 276 6.12 15.38 15.98
N VAL A 277 5.78 14.26 16.62
CA VAL A 277 4.43 14.05 17.19
C VAL A 277 4.13 15.09 18.29
N GLU A 278 5.08 15.35 19.20
CA GLU A 278 4.92 16.37 20.23
C GLU A 278 4.74 17.79 19.67
N ARG A 279 5.42 18.13 18.56
CA ARG A 279 5.42 19.49 18.00
C ARG A 279 4.30 19.76 17.01
N ILE A 280 3.97 18.76 16.18
CA ILE A 280 2.91 18.85 15.17
C ILE A 280 1.53 18.63 15.80
N ALA A 281 1.46 17.87 16.91
CA ALA A 281 0.21 17.46 17.57
C ALA A 281 -0.81 16.84 16.59
N PRO A 282 -0.43 15.76 15.87
CA PRO A 282 -1.31 15.16 14.87
C PRO A 282 -2.48 14.42 15.52
N SER A 283 -3.57 14.18 14.77
CA SER A 283 -4.68 13.34 15.22
C SER A 283 -4.33 11.85 15.21
N ARG A 284 -3.42 11.43 14.34
CA ARG A 284 -2.85 10.07 14.24
C ARG A 284 -1.56 10.09 13.42
N VAL A 285 -0.76 9.04 13.57
CA VAL A 285 0.43 8.78 12.75
C VAL A 285 0.13 7.63 11.81
N VAL A 286 0.37 7.80 10.50
CA VAL A 286 0.07 6.83 9.44
C VAL A 286 1.35 6.48 8.70
N PHE A 287 1.70 5.21 8.63
CA PHE A 287 2.91 4.75 7.94
C PHE A 287 2.63 4.50 6.46
N SER A 288 3.39 5.16 5.58
CA SER A 288 3.29 4.97 4.14
C SER A 288 4.47 4.19 3.57
N SER A 289 4.16 3.20 2.74
CA SER A 289 5.16 2.52 1.91
C SER A 289 5.39 3.23 0.57
N TRP A 290 4.48 4.10 0.16
CA TRP A 290 4.58 4.96 -1.01
C TRP A 290 5.13 6.33 -0.61
N GLY A 291 5.99 6.88 -1.47
CA GLY A 291 6.65 8.17 -1.30
C GLY A 291 7.19 8.68 -2.63
N LEU A 292 8.43 9.18 -2.65
CA LEU A 292 9.08 9.82 -3.79
C LEU A 292 8.86 9.10 -5.13
N ARG A 293 9.18 7.81 -5.21
CA ARG A 293 9.16 7.05 -6.46
C ARG A 293 7.75 6.88 -7.01
N GLU A 294 6.83 6.50 -6.15
CA GLU A 294 5.43 6.32 -6.51
C GLU A 294 4.78 7.67 -6.83
N GLY A 295 5.22 8.75 -6.18
CA GLY A 295 4.80 10.11 -6.49
C GLY A 295 5.27 10.60 -7.86
N LEU A 296 6.50 10.31 -8.26
CA LEU A 296 7.00 10.59 -9.61
C LEU A 296 6.17 9.88 -10.68
N MET A 297 5.81 8.62 -10.44
CA MET A 297 4.95 7.86 -11.35
C MET A 297 3.54 8.44 -11.43
N PHE A 298 2.93 8.72 -10.27
CA PHE A 298 1.57 9.24 -10.20
C PHE A 298 1.44 10.64 -10.85
N ALA A 299 2.47 11.48 -10.72
CA ALA A 299 2.50 12.80 -11.34
C ALA A 299 2.42 12.77 -12.87
N ARG A 300 2.78 11.65 -13.51
CA ARG A 300 2.73 11.45 -14.97
C ARG A 300 1.37 10.92 -15.47
N LEU A 301 0.48 10.52 -14.57
CA LEU A 301 -0.83 9.99 -14.96
C LEU A 301 -1.76 11.12 -15.43
N ASP A 302 -2.62 10.80 -16.38
CA ASP A 302 -3.72 11.68 -16.77
C ASP A 302 -4.79 11.79 -15.67
N ALA A 303 -5.65 12.79 -15.77
CA ALA A 303 -6.69 13.07 -14.76
C ALA A 303 -7.67 11.90 -14.56
N LYS A 304 -8.04 11.21 -15.64
CA LYS A 304 -8.95 10.06 -15.58
C LYS A 304 -8.35 8.89 -14.83
N THR A 305 -7.09 8.57 -15.10
CA THR A 305 -6.35 7.50 -14.41
C THR A 305 -6.11 7.86 -12.95
N ARG A 306 -5.77 9.12 -12.63
CA ARG A 306 -5.59 9.57 -11.22
C ARG A 306 -6.87 9.43 -10.40
N ALA A 307 -8.03 9.67 -11.01
CA ALA A 307 -9.34 9.60 -10.36
C ALA A 307 -9.82 8.17 -10.07
N GLN A 308 -9.19 7.14 -10.65
CA GLN A 308 -9.55 5.76 -10.38
C GLN A 308 -9.30 5.39 -8.92
N ASP A 309 -10.14 4.52 -8.37
CA ASP A 309 -9.90 3.88 -7.07
C ASP A 309 -8.69 2.92 -7.17
N PRO A 310 -7.61 3.16 -6.42
CA PRO A 310 -6.40 2.33 -6.50
C PRO A 310 -6.62 0.89 -6.04
N MET A 311 -7.46 0.68 -5.02
CA MET A 311 -7.79 -0.66 -4.54
C MET A 311 -8.48 -1.45 -5.65
N LEU A 312 -9.53 -0.86 -6.23
CA LEU A 312 -10.31 -1.52 -7.29
C LEU A 312 -9.44 -1.77 -8.53
N ALA A 313 -8.60 -0.82 -8.95
CA ALA A 313 -7.67 -1.00 -10.05
C ALA A 313 -6.70 -2.17 -9.80
N GLY A 314 -6.15 -2.25 -8.58
CA GLY A 314 -5.23 -3.32 -8.18
C GLY A 314 -5.89 -4.69 -8.11
N VAL A 315 -7.08 -4.77 -7.52
CA VAL A 315 -7.84 -6.04 -7.40
C VAL A 315 -8.33 -6.51 -8.76
N THR A 316 -8.81 -5.60 -9.61
CA THR A 316 -9.24 -5.93 -10.98
C THR A 316 -8.09 -6.54 -11.79
N ALA A 317 -6.91 -5.94 -11.74
CA ALA A 317 -5.74 -6.49 -12.44
C ALA A 317 -5.33 -7.87 -11.89
N PHE A 318 -5.37 -8.06 -10.59
CA PHE A 318 -5.10 -9.35 -9.95
C PHE A 318 -6.14 -10.41 -10.36
N ALA A 319 -7.41 -10.06 -10.35
CA ALA A 319 -8.50 -10.94 -10.71
C ALA A 319 -8.43 -11.36 -12.19
N ARG A 320 -8.10 -10.42 -13.11
CA ARG A 320 -7.86 -10.72 -14.53
C ARG A 320 -6.72 -11.72 -14.71
N ALA A 321 -5.61 -11.55 -14.00
CA ALA A 321 -4.50 -12.51 -14.02
C ALA A 321 -4.92 -13.91 -13.51
N ALA A 322 -5.93 -13.99 -12.64
CA ALA A 322 -6.59 -15.21 -12.20
C ALA A 322 -7.77 -15.62 -13.10
N LEU A 323 -7.87 -15.07 -14.32
CA LEU A 323 -8.91 -15.39 -15.32
C LEU A 323 -10.34 -15.05 -14.86
N VAL A 324 -10.51 -14.08 -13.98
CA VAL A 324 -11.82 -13.52 -13.64
C VAL A 324 -12.11 -12.36 -14.58
N VAL A 325 -13.25 -12.40 -15.23
CA VAL A 325 -13.77 -11.33 -16.06
C VAL A 325 -14.43 -10.29 -15.13
N PRO A 326 -13.97 -9.05 -15.08
CA PRO A 326 -14.49 -8.04 -14.14
C PRO A 326 -15.99 -7.80 -14.28
N GLU A 327 -16.51 -7.78 -15.50
CA GLU A 327 -17.92 -7.57 -15.82
C GLU A 327 -18.79 -8.68 -15.21
N HIS A 328 -18.31 -9.94 -15.19
CA HIS A 328 -19.00 -11.04 -14.51
C HIS A 328 -18.98 -10.84 -12.98
N ALA A 329 -17.87 -10.36 -12.41
CA ALA A 329 -17.82 -10.06 -10.98
C ALA A 329 -18.77 -8.91 -10.61
N GLU A 330 -18.90 -7.91 -11.46
CA GLU A 330 -19.90 -6.83 -11.30
C GLU A 330 -21.32 -7.38 -11.38
N ALA A 331 -21.61 -8.28 -12.31
CA ALA A 331 -22.93 -8.91 -12.43
C ALA A 331 -23.25 -9.75 -11.16
N VAL A 332 -22.28 -10.51 -10.63
CA VAL A 332 -22.42 -11.24 -9.35
C VAL A 332 -22.65 -10.26 -8.20
N ALA A 333 -21.91 -9.17 -8.12
CA ALA A 333 -22.08 -8.16 -7.09
C ALA A 333 -23.46 -7.49 -7.14
N ARG A 334 -23.99 -7.21 -8.34
CA ARG A 334 -25.38 -6.71 -8.51
C ARG A 334 -26.41 -7.77 -8.10
N TRP A 335 -26.25 -9.00 -8.52
CA TRP A 335 -27.18 -10.10 -8.21
C TRP A 335 -27.30 -10.34 -6.69
N THR A 336 -26.20 -10.20 -5.96
CA THR A 336 -26.13 -10.40 -4.50
C THR A 336 -26.57 -9.19 -3.68
N ALA A 337 -26.78 -8.03 -4.30
CA ALA A 337 -26.96 -6.75 -3.60
C ALA A 337 -28.14 -6.76 -2.61
N ALA A 338 -29.27 -7.40 -2.95
CA ALA A 338 -30.45 -7.43 -2.09
C ALA A 338 -30.25 -8.18 -0.77
N ALA A 339 -29.31 -9.13 -0.73
CA ALA A 339 -28.96 -9.86 0.49
C ALA A 339 -27.89 -9.14 1.33
N CYS A 340 -27.17 -8.17 0.74
CA CYS A 340 -26.03 -7.51 1.35
C CYS A 340 -26.43 -6.16 1.92
N HIS A 341 -25.98 -5.87 3.14
CA HIS A 341 -26.00 -4.52 3.68
C HIS A 341 -24.67 -3.86 3.34
N ASP A 342 -24.72 -2.82 2.50
CA ASP A 342 -23.54 -2.02 2.19
C ASP A 342 -23.60 -0.73 3.01
N ALA A 343 -22.76 -0.62 4.04
CA ALA A 343 -22.54 0.68 4.68
C ALA A 343 -22.02 1.68 3.65
N PRO A 344 -22.31 2.98 3.80
CA PRO A 344 -21.84 4.02 2.87
C PRO A 344 -20.34 3.90 2.58
N GLY A 345 -19.96 3.82 1.32
CA GLY A 345 -18.57 3.67 0.87
C GLY A 345 -18.07 2.22 0.70
N ASN A 346 -18.81 1.21 1.12
CA ASN A 346 -18.39 -0.19 1.01
C ASN A 346 -18.65 -0.83 -0.38
N GLY A 347 -19.33 -0.16 -1.31
CA GLY A 347 -19.68 -0.75 -2.62
C GLY A 347 -18.46 -1.23 -3.42
N ASN A 348 -17.42 -0.40 -3.52
CA ASN A 348 -16.15 -0.78 -4.16
C ASN A 348 -15.43 -1.90 -3.42
N LEU A 349 -15.47 -1.89 -2.08
CA LEU A 349 -14.86 -2.93 -1.26
C LEU A 349 -15.58 -4.28 -1.46
N ARG A 350 -16.91 -4.29 -1.49
CA ARG A 350 -17.69 -5.51 -1.78
C ARG A 350 -17.41 -6.05 -3.17
N LEU A 351 -17.34 -5.17 -4.19
CA LEU A 351 -16.98 -5.59 -5.55
C LEU A 351 -15.57 -6.19 -5.59
N ALA A 352 -14.59 -5.55 -4.96
CA ALA A 352 -13.23 -6.05 -4.86
C ALA A 352 -13.18 -7.42 -4.12
N ALA A 353 -13.92 -7.56 -3.01
CA ALA A 353 -14.03 -8.81 -2.27
C ALA A 353 -14.68 -9.93 -3.11
N THR A 354 -15.72 -9.59 -3.91
CA THR A 354 -16.33 -10.51 -4.87
C THR A 354 -15.34 -10.97 -5.94
N MET A 355 -14.59 -10.05 -6.55
CA MET A 355 -13.52 -10.38 -7.52
C MET A 355 -12.50 -11.34 -6.92
N LEU A 356 -12.04 -11.08 -5.69
CA LEU A 356 -11.06 -11.92 -5.02
C LEU A 356 -11.64 -13.29 -4.66
N ALA A 357 -12.91 -13.35 -4.23
CA ALA A 357 -13.63 -14.59 -3.96
C ALA A 357 -13.80 -15.46 -5.21
N LEU A 358 -14.06 -14.86 -6.37
CA LEU A 358 -14.12 -15.57 -7.65
C LEU A 358 -12.73 -16.04 -8.11
N ALA A 359 -11.69 -15.19 -7.94
CA ALA A 359 -10.30 -15.55 -8.23
C ALA A 359 -9.84 -16.77 -7.40
N ALA A 360 -10.27 -16.86 -6.14
CA ALA A 360 -9.97 -17.97 -5.25
C ALA A 360 -10.48 -19.32 -5.75
N MET A 361 -11.45 -19.32 -6.66
CA MET A 361 -11.98 -20.56 -7.26
C MET A 361 -10.97 -21.31 -8.14
N ARG A 362 -9.85 -20.67 -8.49
CA ARG A 362 -8.73 -21.30 -9.20
C ARG A 362 -7.84 -22.15 -8.30
N THR A 363 -8.00 -22.00 -6.98
CA THR A 363 -7.27 -22.79 -5.99
C THR A 363 -8.06 -24.04 -5.64
N GLU A 364 -7.39 -25.13 -5.36
CA GLU A 364 -7.98 -26.39 -4.92
C GLU A 364 -8.85 -26.18 -3.69
N PRO A 365 -9.99 -26.90 -3.57
CA PRO A 365 -10.99 -26.62 -2.52
C PRO A 365 -10.46 -26.62 -1.09
N ASN A 366 -9.55 -27.52 -0.76
CA ASN A 366 -8.96 -27.67 0.58
C ASN A 366 -7.92 -26.60 0.92
N MET A 367 -7.35 -25.90 -0.06
CA MET A 367 -6.34 -24.84 0.11
C MET A 367 -6.91 -23.43 -0.09
N ARG A 368 -8.09 -23.34 -0.68
CA ARG A 368 -8.68 -22.10 -1.17
C ARG A 368 -8.85 -21.04 -0.12
N ALA A 369 -9.44 -21.40 1.03
CA ALA A 369 -9.74 -20.45 2.09
C ALA A 369 -8.47 -19.81 2.65
N GLU A 370 -7.45 -20.60 2.94
CA GLU A 370 -6.18 -20.12 3.48
C GLU A 370 -5.41 -19.25 2.48
N GLN A 371 -5.29 -19.72 1.23
CA GLN A 371 -4.56 -18.99 0.20
C GLN A 371 -5.22 -17.64 -0.12
N ALA A 372 -6.54 -17.61 -0.25
CA ALA A 372 -7.25 -16.39 -0.58
C ALA A 372 -7.28 -15.39 0.60
N MET A 373 -7.35 -15.87 1.84
CA MET A 373 -7.14 -15.06 3.02
C MET A 373 -5.71 -14.45 3.01
N GLY A 374 -4.70 -15.24 2.63
CA GLY A 374 -3.34 -14.76 2.42
C GLY A 374 -3.24 -13.64 1.37
N TRP A 375 -3.98 -13.73 0.26
CA TRP A 375 -4.03 -12.66 -0.74
C TRP A 375 -4.63 -11.37 -0.17
N ALA A 376 -5.72 -11.46 0.58
CA ALA A 376 -6.36 -10.29 1.18
C ALA A 376 -5.45 -9.60 2.21
N LEU A 377 -4.79 -10.36 3.08
CA LEU A 377 -4.03 -9.83 4.21
C LEU A 377 -2.56 -9.50 3.88
N ARG A 378 -1.88 -10.29 3.03
CA ARG A 378 -0.43 -10.20 2.82
C ARG A 378 -0.02 -9.47 1.55
N LYS A 379 -0.89 -9.42 0.52
CA LYS A 379 -0.61 -8.57 -0.64
C LYS A 379 -0.87 -7.11 -0.28
N ARG A 380 0.01 -6.20 -0.73
CA ARG A 380 -0.24 -4.75 -0.59
C ARG A 380 -1.34 -4.33 -1.56
N TRP A 381 -2.45 -3.89 -1.01
CA TRP A 381 -3.55 -3.25 -1.74
C TRP A 381 -3.53 -1.76 -1.42
N ILE A 382 -3.25 -0.94 -2.41
CA ILE A 382 -3.21 0.51 -2.24
C ILE A 382 -4.63 1.04 -2.09
N GLY A 383 -4.85 1.96 -1.15
CA GLY A 383 -6.18 2.48 -0.83
C GLY A 383 -7.06 1.54 0.00
N LEU A 384 -6.50 0.46 0.55
CA LEU A 384 -7.22 -0.49 1.39
C LEU A 384 -6.59 -0.57 2.78
N ASN A 385 -7.34 -0.14 3.79
CA ASN A 385 -6.93 -0.16 5.19
C ASN A 385 -7.06 -1.56 5.85
N ALA A 386 -6.65 -1.66 7.11
CA ALA A 386 -6.68 -2.90 7.88
C ALA A 386 -8.10 -3.49 7.98
N ARG A 387 -9.12 -2.64 8.21
CA ARG A 387 -10.54 -3.00 8.23
C ARG A 387 -10.96 -3.63 6.90
N GLY A 388 -10.71 -2.97 5.80
CA GLY A 388 -11.06 -3.46 4.47
C GLY A 388 -10.36 -4.76 4.10
N ARG A 389 -9.09 -4.94 4.51
CA ARG A 389 -8.37 -6.22 4.35
C ARG A 389 -9.04 -7.36 5.10
N ALA A 390 -9.49 -7.11 6.34
CA ALA A 390 -10.20 -8.10 7.14
C ALA A 390 -11.55 -8.47 6.51
N MET A 391 -12.30 -7.48 6.01
CA MET A 391 -13.57 -7.73 5.32
C MET A 391 -13.38 -8.53 4.03
N MET A 392 -12.38 -8.19 3.19
CA MET A 392 -12.05 -8.99 2.00
C MET A 392 -11.66 -10.42 2.37
N ALA A 393 -10.82 -10.60 3.40
CA ALA A 393 -10.41 -11.92 3.87
C ALA A 393 -11.60 -12.74 4.35
N MET A 394 -12.49 -12.14 5.14
CA MET A 394 -13.67 -12.83 5.66
C MET A 394 -14.67 -13.18 4.55
N THR A 395 -14.85 -12.31 3.55
CA THR A 395 -15.69 -12.58 2.37
C THR A 395 -15.21 -13.82 1.61
N VAL A 396 -13.90 -13.91 1.36
CA VAL A 396 -13.33 -15.07 0.66
C VAL A 396 -13.44 -16.34 1.50
N PHE A 397 -13.25 -16.24 2.80
CA PHE A 397 -13.39 -17.33 3.75
C PHE A 397 -14.84 -17.86 3.76
N ALA A 398 -15.81 -16.95 3.83
CA ALA A 398 -17.24 -17.29 3.78
C ALA A 398 -17.70 -17.83 2.41
N ASN A 399 -17.11 -17.39 1.29
CA ASN A 399 -17.35 -18.00 -0.03
C ASN A 399 -16.93 -19.47 -0.10
N SER A 400 -16.04 -19.91 0.79
CA SER A 400 -15.69 -21.33 0.98
C SER A 400 -16.68 -22.07 1.90
N GLY A 401 -17.64 -21.37 2.53
CA GLY A 401 -18.65 -21.91 3.43
C GLY A 401 -18.26 -21.86 4.90
N LEU A 402 -17.20 -21.13 5.25
CA LEU A 402 -16.68 -20.99 6.61
C LEU A 402 -17.15 -19.64 7.18
N THR A 403 -17.85 -19.66 8.31
CA THR A 403 -18.44 -18.47 8.93
C THR A 403 -17.85 -18.13 10.29
N GLU A 404 -17.04 -19.01 10.85
CA GLU A 404 -16.30 -18.72 12.07
C GLU A 404 -15.23 -17.64 11.79
N VAL A 405 -15.23 -16.57 12.59
CA VAL A 405 -14.32 -15.45 12.39
C VAL A 405 -12.95 -15.79 12.99
N PRO A 406 -11.89 -15.84 12.17
CA PRO A 406 -10.53 -16.00 12.69
C PRO A 406 -10.13 -14.86 13.63
N ALA A 407 -9.49 -15.18 14.76
CA ALA A 407 -9.08 -14.20 15.78
C ALA A 407 -8.22 -13.05 15.22
N ALA A 408 -7.43 -13.32 14.18
CA ALA A 408 -6.64 -12.28 13.50
C ALA A 408 -7.53 -11.20 12.87
N LEU A 409 -8.69 -11.55 12.32
CA LEU A 409 -9.61 -10.61 11.67
C LEU A 409 -10.35 -9.74 12.68
N SER A 410 -10.73 -10.31 13.84
CA SER A 410 -11.38 -9.58 14.93
C SER A 410 -10.53 -8.45 15.53
N ARG A 411 -9.22 -8.49 15.28
CA ARG A 411 -8.29 -7.41 15.67
C ARG A 411 -8.21 -6.27 14.64
N LEU A 412 -8.73 -6.49 13.44
CA LEU A 412 -8.61 -5.56 12.31
C LEU A 412 -9.92 -4.86 11.96
N ALA A 413 -11.07 -5.47 12.30
CA ALA A 413 -12.39 -4.95 11.99
C ALA A 413 -13.38 -5.26 13.13
N CYS A 414 -14.43 -4.45 13.24
CA CYS A 414 -15.49 -4.68 14.24
C CYS A 414 -16.38 -5.87 13.88
N PRO A 415 -17.14 -6.42 14.84
CA PRO A 415 -18.02 -7.58 14.58
C PRO A 415 -19.07 -7.33 13.50
N GLU A 416 -19.58 -6.12 13.39
CA GLU A 416 -20.58 -5.72 12.38
C GLU A 416 -20.00 -5.80 10.97
N ASP A 417 -18.80 -5.26 10.76
CA ASP A 417 -18.07 -5.33 9.49
C ASP A 417 -17.79 -6.75 9.05
N LEU A 418 -17.39 -7.59 9.99
CA LEU A 418 -17.11 -9.01 9.71
C LEU A 418 -18.37 -9.80 9.43
N ARG A 419 -19.50 -9.44 10.06
CA ARG A 419 -20.81 -10.02 9.76
C ARG A 419 -21.26 -9.68 8.35
N ASP A 420 -21.12 -8.42 7.93
CA ASP A 420 -21.41 -7.99 6.57
C ASP A 420 -20.53 -8.74 5.55
N ALA A 421 -19.25 -8.88 5.84
CA ALA A 421 -18.30 -9.60 4.98
C ALA A 421 -18.66 -11.10 4.84
N VAL A 422 -19.13 -11.75 5.90
CA VAL A 422 -19.67 -13.14 5.82
C VAL A 422 -20.88 -13.17 4.90
N THR A 423 -21.82 -12.22 5.04
CA THR A 423 -23.00 -12.13 4.18
C THR A 423 -22.59 -11.99 2.70
N TRP A 424 -21.60 -11.13 2.39
CA TRP A 424 -21.06 -10.98 1.03
C TRP A 424 -20.52 -12.31 0.49
N GLY A 425 -19.77 -13.04 1.31
CA GLY A 425 -19.19 -14.33 0.93
C GLY A 425 -20.22 -15.40 0.69
N LEU A 426 -21.21 -15.54 1.59
CA LEU A 426 -22.29 -16.53 1.47
C LEU A 426 -23.19 -16.22 0.26
N ALA A 427 -23.53 -14.95 0.03
CA ALA A 427 -24.31 -14.53 -1.13
C ALA A 427 -23.55 -14.79 -2.46
N THR A 428 -22.26 -14.50 -2.51
CA THR A 428 -21.39 -14.82 -3.66
C THR A 428 -21.32 -16.33 -3.90
N ARG A 429 -21.23 -17.14 -2.84
CA ARG A 429 -21.25 -18.59 -2.91
C ARG A 429 -22.56 -19.12 -3.50
N LEU A 430 -23.69 -18.64 -3.00
CA LEU A 430 -25.01 -19.00 -3.52
C LEU A 430 -25.12 -18.65 -5.01
N CYS A 431 -24.84 -17.40 -5.38
CA CYS A 431 -24.87 -16.93 -6.76
C CYS A 431 -24.04 -17.83 -7.68
N ARG A 432 -22.78 -18.03 -7.34
CA ARG A 432 -21.84 -18.85 -8.12
C ARG A 432 -22.30 -20.30 -8.27
N ARG A 433 -22.82 -20.93 -7.21
CA ARG A 433 -23.23 -22.36 -7.25
C ARG A 433 -24.54 -22.56 -7.98
N LEU A 434 -25.41 -21.56 -7.93
CA LEU A 434 -26.69 -21.59 -8.67
C LEU A 434 -26.46 -21.32 -10.16
N THR A 435 -25.74 -20.25 -10.50
CA THR A 435 -25.72 -19.69 -11.85
C THR A 435 -24.45 -20.04 -12.65
N GLY A 436 -23.41 -20.56 -11.97
CA GLY A 436 -22.08 -20.70 -12.58
C GLY A 436 -21.44 -19.35 -12.95
N CYS A 437 -22.00 -18.23 -12.48
CA CYS A 437 -21.66 -16.86 -12.91
C CYS A 437 -21.89 -16.64 -14.41
N ALA A 438 -22.74 -17.41 -15.06
CA ALA A 438 -23.08 -17.27 -16.47
C ALA A 438 -24.13 -16.17 -16.68
N ASP A 439 -23.87 -15.25 -17.61
CA ASP A 439 -24.77 -14.11 -17.88
C ASP A 439 -26.23 -14.50 -18.12
N PRO A 440 -26.55 -15.57 -18.92
CA PRO A 440 -27.93 -15.98 -19.14
C PRO A 440 -28.64 -16.44 -17.84
N ALA A 441 -27.90 -17.05 -16.92
CA ALA A 441 -28.44 -17.49 -15.64
C ALA A 441 -28.61 -16.32 -14.66
N LEU A 442 -27.62 -15.41 -14.61
CA LEU A 442 -27.69 -14.19 -13.81
C LEU A 442 -28.86 -13.29 -14.24
N ALA A 443 -29.14 -13.19 -15.54
CA ALA A 443 -30.23 -12.35 -16.08
C ALA A 443 -31.62 -12.93 -15.78
N ARG A 444 -31.75 -14.24 -15.56
CA ARG A 444 -33.04 -14.97 -15.42
C ARG A 444 -33.28 -15.53 -14.02
N THR A 445 -32.42 -15.15 -13.09
CA THR A 445 -32.55 -15.46 -11.67
C THR A 445 -32.33 -14.19 -10.88
N ALA A 446 -32.95 -14.06 -9.71
CA ALA A 446 -32.76 -12.90 -8.88
C ALA A 446 -32.88 -13.29 -7.39
N LEU A 447 -32.14 -12.58 -6.55
CA LEU A 447 -32.24 -12.67 -5.11
C LEU A 447 -32.88 -11.37 -4.59
N HIS A 448 -34.00 -11.48 -3.86
CA HIS A 448 -34.72 -10.33 -3.30
C HIS A 448 -34.85 -10.46 -1.81
N ARG A 449 -34.92 -9.33 -1.12
CA ARG A 449 -35.42 -9.28 0.26
C ARG A 449 -36.86 -8.80 0.24
N GLN A 450 -37.77 -9.59 0.80
CA GLN A 450 -39.18 -9.25 0.94
C GLN A 450 -39.60 -9.44 2.41
N CYS A 451 -39.84 -8.32 3.09
CA CYS A 451 -40.02 -8.29 4.55
C CYS A 451 -38.86 -9.03 5.27
N ASP A 452 -39.20 -10.09 6.02
CA ASP A 452 -38.23 -10.89 6.78
C ASP A 452 -37.82 -12.18 6.04
N GLU A 453 -37.97 -12.21 4.72
CA GLU A 453 -37.62 -13.37 3.90
C GLU A 453 -36.60 -12.99 2.80
N LEU A 454 -35.70 -13.91 2.55
CA LEU A 454 -34.83 -13.91 1.37
C LEU A 454 -35.48 -14.76 0.28
N VAL A 455 -35.83 -14.15 -0.84
CA VAL A 455 -36.57 -14.79 -1.93
C VAL A 455 -35.64 -15.02 -3.09
N LEU A 456 -35.44 -16.29 -3.46
CA LEU A 456 -34.76 -16.67 -4.70
C LEU A 456 -35.79 -16.83 -5.81
N ALA A 457 -35.80 -15.91 -6.77
CA ALA A 457 -36.67 -15.94 -7.94
C ALA A 457 -36.00 -16.64 -9.11
N LEU A 458 -36.69 -17.56 -9.77
CA LEU A 458 -36.18 -18.36 -10.89
C LEU A 458 -37.20 -18.34 -12.03
N GLU A 459 -36.81 -17.94 -13.24
CA GLU A 459 -37.61 -18.17 -14.42
C GLU A 459 -37.73 -19.70 -14.72
N PRO A 460 -38.81 -20.16 -15.36
CA PRO A 460 -39.04 -21.61 -15.62
C PRO A 460 -37.83 -22.34 -16.21
N PRO A 461 -37.07 -21.78 -17.21
CA PRO A 461 -35.91 -22.49 -17.76
C PRO A 461 -34.76 -22.63 -16.75
N MET A 462 -34.71 -21.79 -15.68
CA MET A 462 -33.65 -21.81 -14.67
C MET A 462 -33.95 -22.73 -13.48
N GLN A 463 -35.14 -23.30 -13.39
CA GLN A 463 -35.53 -24.23 -12.31
C GLN A 463 -34.59 -25.45 -12.24
N ALA A 464 -34.08 -25.91 -13.38
CA ALA A 464 -33.13 -26.99 -13.46
C ALA A 464 -31.79 -26.72 -12.76
N LEU A 465 -31.43 -25.43 -12.52
CA LEU A 465 -30.24 -25.02 -11.78
C LEU A 465 -30.43 -25.18 -10.26
N TYR A 466 -31.65 -25.22 -9.78
CA TYR A 466 -31.94 -25.29 -8.36
C TYR A 466 -31.67 -26.69 -7.82
N SER A 467 -30.64 -26.83 -7.04
CA SER A 467 -30.17 -28.10 -6.49
C SER A 467 -30.26 -28.12 -4.95
N ASN A 468 -30.14 -29.30 -4.36
CA ASN A 468 -29.98 -29.43 -2.90
C ASN A 468 -28.82 -28.59 -2.33
N SER A 469 -27.77 -28.38 -3.12
CA SER A 469 -26.67 -27.55 -2.72
C SER A 469 -27.03 -26.06 -2.71
N ALA A 470 -27.79 -25.61 -3.70
CA ALA A 470 -28.30 -24.22 -3.74
C ALA A 470 -29.30 -23.99 -2.59
N THR A 471 -30.14 -24.94 -2.27
CA THR A 471 -31.06 -24.90 -1.11
C THR A 471 -30.30 -24.72 0.20
N LYS A 472 -29.22 -25.50 0.40
CA LYS A 472 -28.38 -25.39 1.60
C LYS A 472 -27.70 -24.03 1.71
N ASP A 473 -27.19 -23.49 0.58
CA ASP A 473 -26.53 -22.21 0.58
C ASP A 473 -27.53 -21.03 0.79
N LEU A 474 -28.75 -21.11 0.20
CA LEU A 474 -29.81 -20.14 0.44
C LEU A 474 -30.27 -20.13 1.90
N ARG A 475 -30.51 -21.29 2.45
CA ARG A 475 -30.86 -21.44 3.87
C ARG A 475 -29.76 -20.89 4.78
N HIS A 476 -28.51 -21.24 4.55
CA HIS A 476 -27.39 -20.79 5.36
C HIS A 476 -27.24 -19.25 5.32
N LEU A 477 -27.38 -18.63 4.13
CA LEU A 477 -27.38 -17.18 3.98
C LEU A 477 -28.54 -16.52 4.74
N ALA A 478 -29.73 -17.07 4.63
CA ALA A 478 -30.92 -16.55 5.32
C ALA A 478 -30.81 -16.66 6.85
N GLU A 479 -30.46 -17.86 7.37
CA GLU A 479 -30.21 -18.08 8.79
C GLU A 479 -29.14 -17.15 9.37
N TRP A 480 -28.02 -16.95 8.63
CA TRP A 480 -26.97 -16.02 9.01
C TRP A 480 -27.48 -14.58 9.11
N SER A 481 -28.37 -14.19 8.20
CA SER A 481 -28.97 -12.85 8.13
C SER A 481 -30.18 -12.67 9.06
N GLY A 482 -30.57 -13.70 9.80
CA GLY A 482 -31.77 -13.67 10.64
C GLY A 482 -33.09 -13.60 9.87
N LEU A 483 -33.12 -14.13 8.63
CA LEU A 483 -34.25 -14.11 7.71
C LEU A 483 -34.83 -15.51 7.47
N GLY A 484 -36.11 -15.56 7.12
CA GLY A 484 -36.70 -16.72 6.46
C GLY A 484 -36.18 -16.82 5.01
N TRP A 485 -36.55 -17.93 4.34
CA TRP A 485 -36.20 -18.06 2.91
C TRP A 485 -37.31 -18.81 2.14
N LYS A 486 -37.43 -18.46 0.85
CA LYS A 486 -38.30 -19.18 -0.08
C LYS A 486 -37.78 -19.10 -1.51
N VAL A 487 -38.26 -20.04 -2.34
CA VAL A 487 -38.02 -20.02 -3.78
C VAL A 487 -39.37 -19.71 -4.46
N ALA A 488 -39.32 -18.79 -5.43
CA ALA A 488 -40.49 -18.35 -6.17
C ALA A 488 -40.23 -18.35 -7.68
N PRO A 489 -41.27 -18.49 -8.53
CA PRO A 489 -41.14 -18.15 -9.93
C PRO A 489 -40.72 -16.68 -10.08
N ALA A 490 -39.84 -16.38 -11.05
CA ALA A 490 -39.59 -14.98 -11.43
C ALA A 490 -40.83 -14.45 -12.18
N SER A 491 -41.26 -13.27 -11.80
CA SER A 491 -42.39 -12.57 -12.44
C SER A 491 -42.00 -11.96 -13.78
#